data_5b99ed680adcf999b4b777522f917764
#
_entry.id   5b99ed680adcf999b4b777522f917764
#
_cell.length_a   1.000
_cell.length_b   1.000
_cell.length_c   1.000
_cell.angle_alpha   90.00
_cell.angle_beta   90.00
_cell.angle_gamma   90.00
#
_symmetry.space_group_name_H-M   'P 1'
#
loop_
_entity.id
_entity.type
_entity.pdbx_description
1 polymer ?
#
loop_
_entity_poly.entity_id
_entity_poly.type
_entity_poly.pdbx_seq_one_letter_code
_entity_poly.pdbx_strand_id
1 'polypeptide(L)'
;TLGLDYQTEPFDFAKIYGNDNPVVLEIGFGMGKSLVDMAFANPDKNYLGVEVHTPGVGACIAYAVEKGVTNLRVICHDATEILRDSIADSSLGGLQLFFPDPWHKAKHHKRRIVQPHFVAQVVQKLGGNGFIHMATDWENYAEQMLEVLSANTDLVNISKSGDYIPRPDFRPLTKFEARGHRLGHGVWDLYFVKK
;
A
#
# COMPACT_ATOMS: atom_id res chain seq x y z
N THR A 1 -14.05 -16.34 -5.03
CA THR A 1 -13.56 -16.10 -3.65
C THR A 1 -12.70 -14.85 -3.60
N LEU A 2 -12.73 -14.10 -2.47
CA LEU A 2 -11.90 -12.89 -2.29
C LEU A 2 -10.48 -13.25 -1.80
N GLY A 3 -10.30 -14.38 -1.13
CA GLY A 3 -8.99 -14.85 -0.67
C GLY A 3 -8.19 -15.50 -1.79
N LEU A 4 -6.88 -15.21 -1.83
CA LEU A 4 -5.91 -15.87 -2.67
C LEU A 4 -4.83 -16.53 -1.80
N ASP A 5 -4.30 -17.65 -2.26
CA ASP A 5 -3.15 -18.29 -1.63
C ASP A 5 -1.84 -17.74 -2.20
N TYR A 6 -0.79 -17.76 -1.39
CA TYR A 6 0.57 -17.50 -1.85
C TYR A 6 0.98 -18.52 -2.91
N GLN A 7 1.69 -18.06 -3.93
CA GLN A 7 2.29 -18.90 -4.96
C GLN A 7 3.64 -18.30 -5.41
N THR A 8 4.52 -19.16 -5.90
CA THR A 8 5.84 -18.78 -6.40
C THR A 8 5.84 -18.35 -7.88
N GLU A 9 4.70 -18.49 -8.54
CA GLU A 9 4.50 -18.02 -9.91
C GLU A 9 3.75 -16.68 -9.88
N PRO A 10 4.04 -15.75 -10.79
CA PRO A 10 3.31 -14.50 -10.88
C PRO A 10 1.81 -14.70 -11.08
N PHE A 11 1.00 -13.87 -10.39
CA PHE A 11 -0.44 -13.86 -10.58
C PHE A 11 -0.82 -13.36 -11.98
N ASP A 12 -1.74 -14.06 -12.62
CA ASP A 12 -2.47 -13.57 -13.79
C ASP A 12 -3.66 -12.71 -13.32
N PHE A 13 -3.42 -11.41 -13.19
CA PHE A 13 -4.44 -10.50 -12.68
C PHE A 13 -5.66 -10.40 -13.59
N ALA A 14 -5.50 -10.45 -14.91
CA ALA A 14 -6.62 -10.44 -15.85
C ALA A 14 -7.56 -11.63 -15.60
N LYS A 15 -6.99 -12.82 -15.35
CA LYS A 15 -7.76 -14.01 -15.00
C LYS A 15 -8.40 -13.91 -13.61
N ILE A 16 -7.66 -13.39 -12.61
CA ILE A 16 -8.14 -13.28 -11.22
C ILE A 16 -9.32 -12.31 -11.09
N TYR A 17 -9.27 -11.18 -11.79
CA TYR A 17 -10.29 -10.14 -11.70
C TYR A 17 -11.31 -10.19 -12.85
N GLY A 18 -11.01 -10.88 -13.95
CA GLY A 18 -11.86 -10.94 -15.14
C GLY A 18 -11.86 -9.65 -15.96
N ASN A 19 -10.86 -8.79 -15.79
CA ASN A 19 -10.68 -7.52 -16.50
C ASN A 19 -9.20 -7.08 -16.46
N ASP A 20 -8.84 -6.06 -17.25
CA ASP A 20 -7.49 -5.50 -17.35
C ASP A 20 -7.32 -4.17 -16.59
N ASN A 21 -8.16 -3.89 -15.62
CA ASN A 21 -8.03 -2.68 -14.80
C ASN A 21 -6.71 -2.69 -14.02
N PRO A 22 -6.09 -1.51 -13.79
CA PRO A 22 -4.84 -1.42 -13.05
C PRO A 22 -4.99 -1.96 -11.63
N VAL A 23 -4.01 -2.73 -11.19
CA VAL A 23 -3.99 -3.34 -9.85
C VAL A 23 -3.23 -2.46 -8.87
N VAL A 24 -3.87 -2.11 -7.78
CA VAL A 24 -3.27 -1.39 -6.65
C VAL A 24 -3.01 -2.38 -5.52
N LEU A 25 -1.75 -2.51 -5.13
CA LEU A 25 -1.34 -3.34 -3.99
C LEU A 25 -1.35 -2.50 -2.70
N GLU A 26 -2.08 -2.94 -1.67
CA GLU A 26 -1.97 -2.38 -0.32
C GLU A 26 -1.30 -3.38 0.62
N ILE A 27 -0.22 -2.94 1.27
CA ILE A 27 0.53 -3.74 2.24
C ILE A 27 0.15 -3.30 3.66
N GLY A 28 -0.19 -4.28 4.51
CA GLY A 28 -0.50 -4.03 5.91
C GLY A 28 -1.86 -3.35 6.13
N PHE A 29 -2.91 -3.83 5.45
CA PHE A 29 -4.23 -3.20 5.49
C PHE A 29 -4.96 -3.32 6.86
N GLY A 30 -4.39 -4.03 7.83
CA GLY A 30 -4.98 -4.22 9.16
C GLY A 30 -6.34 -4.90 9.10
N MET A 31 -7.40 -4.23 9.60
CA MET A 31 -8.78 -4.75 9.54
C MET A 31 -9.47 -4.53 8.19
N GLY A 32 -8.81 -3.86 7.25
CA GLY A 32 -9.22 -3.75 5.85
C GLY A 32 -10.34 -2.76 5.54
N LYS A 33 -10.86 -2.01 6.53
CA LYS A 33 -11.97 -1.08 6.29
C LYS A 33 -11.63 -0.03 5.23
N SER A 34 -10.47 0.60 5.34
CA SER A 34 -10.00 1.61 4.40
C SER A 34 -9.81 1.03 2.99
N LEU A 35 -9.19 -0.14 2.89
CA LEU A 35 -8.98 -0.85 1.63
C LEU A 35 -10.31 -1.18 0.93
N VAL A 36 -11.28 -1.71 1.66
CA VAL A 36 -12.62 -2.02 1.13
C VAL A 36 -13.35 -0.75 0.70
N ASP A 37 -13.27 0.33 1.49
CA ASP A 37 -13.88 1.61 1.13
C ASP A 37 -13.28 2.19 -0.15
N MET A 38 -11.95 2.09 -0.33
CA MET A 38 -11.28 2.52 -1.56
C MET A 38 -11.63 1.65 -2.76
N ALA A 39 -11.68 0.33 -2.60
CA ALA A 39 -12.07 -0.58 -3.67
C ALA A 39 -13.52 -0.33 -4.13
N PHE A 40 -14.43 -0.11 -3.19
CA PHE A 40 -15.82 0.24 -3.48
C PHE A 40 -15.96 1.57 -4.24
N ALA A 41 -15.17 2.57 -3.85
CA ALA A 41 -15.21 3.90 -4.47
C ALA A 41 -14.54 3.97 -5.85
N ASN A 42 -13.71 2.98 -6.22
CA ASN A 42 -12.94 2.96 -7.48
C ASN A 42 -13.17 1.65 -8.26
N PRO A 43 -14.34 1.46 -8.88
CA PRO A 43 -14.64 0.23 -9.62
C PRO A 43 -13.82 0.06 -10.91
N ASP A 44 -13.14 1.10 -11.35
CA ASP A 44 -12.21 1.15 -12.49
C ASP A 44 -10.81 0.64 -12.17
N LYS A 45 -10.56 0.24 -10.91
CA LYS A 45 -9.29 -0.33 -10.42
C LYS A 45 -9.54 -1.67 -9.76
N ASN A 46 -8.52 -2.50 -9.74
CA ASN A 46 -8.46 -3.72 -8.95
C ASN A 46 -7.58 -3.48 -7.71
N TYR A 47 -7.90 -4.12 -6.61
CA TYR A 47 -7.15 -4.00 -5.36
C TYR A 47 -6.66 -5.37 -4.89
N LEU A 48 -5.39 -5.43 -4.50
CA LEU A 48 -4.77 -6.58 -3.86
C LEU A 48 -4.29 -6.17 -2.48
N GLY A 49 -4.86 -6.74 -1.43
CA GLY A 49 -4.41 -6.51 -0.05
C GLY A 49 -3.52 -7.63 0.44
N VAL A 50 -2.40 -7.30 1.09
CA VAL A 50 -1.51 -8.26 1.75
C VAL A 50 -1.39 -7.92 3.22
N GLU A 51 -1.67 -8.89 4.10
CA GLU A 51 -1.62 -8.73 5.55
C GLU A 51 -1.18 -10.04 6.20
N VAL A 52 -0.41 -9.98 7.26
CA VAL A 52 0.04 -11.17 8.02
C VAL A 52 -0.88 -11.54 9.17
N HIS A 53 -1.71 -10.60 9.62
CA HIS A 53 -2.63 -10.76 10.75
C HIS A 53 -3.94 -11.40 10.32
N THR A 54 -4.06 -12.72 10.48
CA THR A 54 -5.23 -13.51 10.05
C THR A 54 -6.61 -12.93 10.47
N PRO A 55 -6.81 -12.43 11.71
CA PRO A 55 -8.07 -11.78 12.07
C PRO A 55 -8.39 -10.55 11.22
N GLY A 56 -7.38 -9.78 10.82
CA GLY A 56 -7.53 -8.63 9.91
C GLY A 56 -8.01 -9.05 8.54
N VAL A 57 -7.40 -10.11 7.98
CA VAL A 57 -7.82 -10.69 6.69
C VAL A 57 -9.28 -11.14 6.73
N GLY A 58 -9.68 -11.87 7.79
CA GLY A 58 -11.07 -12.30 7.97
C GLY A 58 -12.05 -11.14 8.05
N ALA A 59 -11.72 -10.09 8.82
CA ALA A 59 -12.54 -8.88 8.93
C ALA A 59 -12.67 -8.14 7.58
N CYS A 60 -11.57 -8.02 6.83
CA CYS A 60 -11.56 -7.40 5.50
C CYS A 60 -12.49 -8.14 4.54
N ILE A 61 -12.41 -9.48 4.49
CA ILE A 61 -13.27 -10.31 3.64
C ILE A 61 -14.75 -10.12 4.02
N ALA A 62 -15.06 -10.21 5.31
CA ALA A 62 -16.44 -10.04 5.78
C ALA A 62 -17.01 -8.67 5.38
N TYR A 63 -16.25 -7.61 5.57
CA TYR A 63 -16.65 -6.25 5.22
C TYR A 63 -16.79 -6.05 3.69
N ALA A 64 -15.89 -6.65 2.90
CA ALA A 64 -15.97 -6.60 1.43
C ALA A 64 -17.23 -7.32 0.91
N VAL A 65 -17.57 -8.48 1.50
CA VAL A 65 -18.80 -9.21 1.16
C VAL A 65 -20.04 -8.39 1.54
N GLU A 66 -20.09 -7.81 2.74
CA GLU A 66 -21.20 -6.96 3.19
C GLU A 66 -21.43 -5.77 2.24
N LYS A 67 -20.33 -5.14 1.77
CA LYS A 67 -20.40 -4.01 0.81
C LYS A 67 -20.60 -4.42 -0.64
N GLY A 68 -20.54 -5.69 -0.98
CA GLY A 68 -20.65 -6.17 -2.37
C GLY A 68 -19.45 -5.80 -3.24
N VAL A 69 -18.26 -5.67 -2.66
CA VAL A 69 -17.01 -5.36 -3.39
C VAL A 69 -16.53 -6.58 -4.16
N THR A 70 -16.29 -6.42 -5.45
CA THR A 70 -15.88 -7.51 -6.37
C THR A 70 -14.45 -7.36 -6.89
N ASN A 71 -13.92 -6.13 -6.90
CA ASN A 71 -12.60 -5.76 -7.41
C ASN A 71 -11.48 -5.80 -6.34
N LEU A 72 -11.66 -6.58 -5.28
CA LEU A 72 -10.69 -6.78 -4.20
C LEU A 72 -10.29 -8.25 -4.11
N ARG A 73 -9.00 -8.52 -3.89
CA ARG A 73 -8.47 -9.81 -3.43
C ARG A 73 -7.54 -9.57 -2.25
N VAL A 74 -7.45 -10.55 -1.35
CA VAL A 74 -6.60 -10.48 -0.16
C VAL A 74 -5.77 -11.73 0.02
N ILE A 75 -4.55 -11.56 0.53
CA ILE A 75 -3.60 -12.65 0.80
C ILE A 75 -3.12 -12.50 2.24
N CYS A 76 -3.13 -13.62 2.98
CA CYS A 76 -2.52 -13.70 4.31
C CYS A 76 -1.09 -14.23 4.19
N HIS A 77 -0.10 -13.33 3.96
CA HIS A 77 1.29 -13.73 3.78
C HIS A 77 2.24 -12.55 3.98
N ASP A 78 3.57 -12.82 4.03
CA ASP A 78 4.60 -11.78 4.06
C ASP A 78 4.62 -11.01 2.73
N ALA A 79 4.53 -9.69 2.81
CA ALA A 79 4.46 -8.84 1.62
C ALA A 79 5.75 -8.83 0.79
N THR A 80 6.91 -9.04 1.43
CA THR A 80 8.19 -9.08 0.70
C THR A 80 8.32 -10.36 -0.15
N GLU A 81 7.77 -11.46 0.34
CA GLU A 81 7.69 -12.71 -0.42
C GLU A 81 6.68 -12.59 -1.56
N ILE A 82 5.49 -12.01 -1.31
CA ILE A 82 4.50 -11.74 -2.36
C ILE A 82 5.10 -10.87 -3.47
N LEU A 83 5.77 -9.77 -3.12
CA LEU A 83 6.43 -8.89 -4.12
C LEU A 83 7.50 -9.64 -4.91
N ARG A 84 8.30 -10.47 -4.26
CA ARG A 84 9.38 -11.21 -4.91
C ARG A 84 8.87 -12.26 -5.89
N ASP A 85 7.91 -13.06 -5.44
CA ASP A 85 7.55 -14.32 -6.08
C ASP A 85 6.25 -14.25 -6.89
N SER A 86 5.24 -13.56 -6.37
CA SER A 86 3.86 -13.63 -6.89
C SER A 86 3.47 -12.44 -7.77
N ILE A 87 4.28 -11.38 -7.84
CA ILE A 87 3.99 -10.18 -8.64
C ILE A 87 4.95 -10.11 -9.82
N ALA A 88 4.41 -10.08 -11.04
CA ALA A 88 5.21 -9.87 -12.24
C ALA A 88 5.78 -8.44 -12.31
N ASP A 89 6.92 -8.29 -12.97
CA ASP A 89 7.49 -6.97 -13.22
C ASP A 89 6.53 -6.12 -14.07
N SER A 90 6.46 -4.83 -13.78
CA SER A 90 5.63 -3.86 -14.48
C SER A 90 4.11 -4.18 -14.51
N SER A 91 3.61 -4.95 -13.54
CA SER A 91 2.21 -5.39 -13.50
C SER A 91 1.31 -4.60 -12.54
N LEU A 92 1.89 -3.77 -11.65
CA LEU A 92 1.12 -2.97 -10.70
C LEU A 92 0.87 -1.55 -11.23
N GLY A 93 -0.37 -1.07 -11.10
CA GLY A 93 -0.73 0.32 -11.30
C GLY A 93 -0.39 1.21 -10.10
N GLY A 94 -0.22 0.64 -8.91
CA GLY A 94 0.17 1.39 -7.72
C GLY A 94 0.45 0.52 -6.51
N LEU A 95 1.11 1.13 -5.53
CA LEU A 95 1.34 0.56 -4.21
C LEU A 95 0.91 1.54 -3.13
N GLN A 96 0.21 1.05 -2.12
CA GLN A 96 -0.20 1.77 -0.93
C GLN A 96 0.41 1.14 0.32
N LEU A 97 0.97 1.97 1.21
CA LEU A 97 1.54 1.54 2.49
C LEU A 97 1.17 2.58 3.55
N PHE A 98 0.15 2.28 4.35
CA PHE A 98 -0.38 3.22 5.30
C PHE A 98 -0.09 2.79 6.74
N PHE A 99 0.54 3.69 7.50
CA PHE A 99 0.88 3.53 8.91
C PHE A 99 1.64 2.23 9.24
N PRO A 100 2.72 1.92 8.48
CA PRO A 100 3.56 0.77 8.81
C PRO A 100 4.22 0.96 10.19
N ASP A 101 4.61 -0.14 10.83
CA ASP A 101 5.26 -0.10 12.15
C ASP A 101 6.50 0.81 12.13
N PRO A 102 6.51 1.91 12.91
CA PRO A 102 7.59 2.90 12.88
C PRO A 102 8.85 2.47 13.61
N TRP A 103 8.81 1.40 14.40
CA TRP A 103 9.97 0.94 15.18
C TRP A 103 10.69 2.09 15.89
N HIS A 104 10.04 2.72 16.86
CA HIS A 104 10.44 3.97 17.52
C HIS A 104 11.91 4.06 17.98
N LYS A 105 12.50 2.93 18.43
CA LYS A 105 13.90 2.92 18.93
C LYS A 105 14.88 2.88 17.75
N ALA A 106 15.86 3.79 17.72
CA ALA A 106 16.86 3.88 16.64
C ALA A 106 17.52 2.54 16.28
N LYS A 107 17.86 1.69 17.27
CA LYS A 107 18.41 0.35 17.03
C LYS A 107 17.48 -0.59 16.25
N HIS A 108 16.19 -0.27 16.13
CA HIS A 108 15.18 -1.05 15.44
C HIS A 108 14.80 -0.46 14.07
N HIS A 109 15.31 0.71 13.66
CA HIS A 109 14.99 1.32 12.36
C HIS A 109 15.32 0.41 11.18
N LYS A 110 16.31 -0.51 11.32
CA LYS A 110 16.59 -1.54 10.31
C LYS A 110 15.45 -2.54 10.06
N ARG A 111 14.43 -2.58 10.95
CA ARG A 111 13.22 -3.42 10.80
C ARG A 111 12.11 -2.73 10.02
N ARG A 112 12.22 -1.41 9.79
CA ARG A 112 11.26 -0.67 8.98
C ARG A 112 11.22 -1.26 7.58
N ILE A 113 10.02 -1.45 7.04
CA ILE A 113 9.86 -2.05 5.71
C ILE A 113 10.40 -1.13 4.61
N VAL A 114 10.25 0.20 4.77
CA VAL A 114 10.72 1.15 3.77
C VAL A 114 12.24 1.30 3.86
N GLN A 115 12.92 0.49 3.06
CA GLN A 115 14.37 0.48 2.87
C GLN A 115 14.68 0.62 1.37
N PRO A 116 15.90 1.02 0.96
CA PRO A 116 16.25 1.17 -0.45
C PRO A 116 15.96 -0.07 -1.31
N HIS A 117 16.26 -1.27 -0.80
CA HIS A 117 16.01 -2.52 -1.52
C HIS A 117 14.51 -2.81 -1.70
N PHE A 118 13.67 -2.47 -0.71
CA PHE A 118 12.22 -2.60 -0.81
C PHE A 118 11.67 -1.66 -1.87
N VAL A 119 12.07 -0.38 -1.87
CA VAL A 119 11.63 0.60 -2.87
C VAL A 119 12.08 0.19 -4.27
N ALA A 120 13.32 -0.29 -4.44
CA ALA A 120 13.79 -0.79 -5.73
C ALA A 120 12.93 -1.96 -6.24
N GLN A 121 12.59 -2.91 -5.37
CA GLN A 121 11.71 -4.02 -5.71
C GLN A 121 10.31 -3.54 -6.10
N VAL A 122 9.72 -2.61 -5.35
CA VAL A 122 8.40 -2.02 -5.67
C VAL A 122 8.44 -1.34 -7.04
N VAL A 123 9.45 -0.51 -7.31
CA VAL A 123 9.61 0.19 -8.59
C VAL A 123 9.71 -0.79 -9.77
N GLN A 124 10.39 -1.93 -9.59
CA GLN A 124 10.44 -2.99 -10.60
C GLN A 124 9.05 -3.56 -10.90
N LYS A 125 8.18 -3.70 -9.87
CA LYS A 125 6.83 -4.23 -10.02
C LYS A 125 5.82 -3.23 -10.60
N LEU A 126 6.07 -1.92 -10.44
CA LEU A 126 5.22 -0.88 -11.00
C LEU A 126 5.33 -0.79 -12.52
N GLY A 127 4.20 -0.66 -13.19
CA GLY A 127 4.12 -0.25 -14.59
C GLY A 127 4.51 1.22 -14.79
N GLY A 128 4.62 1.67 -16.02
CA GLY A 128 4.84 3.10 -16.34
C GLY A 128 3.69 3.96 -15.78
N ASN A 129 4.02 5.11 -15.19
CA ASN A 129 3.10 5.97 -14.44
C ASN A 129 2.47 5.32 -13.20
N GLY A 130 2.94 4.15 -12.77
CA GLY A 130 2.52 3.52 -11.52
C GLY A 130 2.92 4.39 -10.33
N PHE A 131 2.12 4.38 -9.27
CA PHE A 131 2.33 5.24 -8.12
C PHE A 131 2.75 4.48 -6.85
N ILE A 132 3.40 5.20 -5.94
CA ILE A 132 3.62 4.80 -4.55
C ILE A 132 2.98 5.86 -3.66
N HIS A 133 2.04 5.46 -2.83
CA HIS A 133 1.43 6.31 -1.81
C HIS A 133 1.71 5.74 -0.42
N MET A 134 2.41 6.49 0.41
CA MET A 134 2.70 6.12 1.79
C MET A 134 2.14 7.18 2.75
N ALA A 135 1.74 6.75 3.94
CA ALA A 135 1.36 7.66 5.02
C ALA A 135 1.88 7.13 6.35
N THR A 136 2.30 8.04 7.24
CA THR A 136 2.73 7.71 8.59
C THR A 136 2.41 8.87 9.54
N ASP A 137 2.17 8.56 10.81
CA ASP A 137 2.01 9.52 11.91
C ASP A 137 3.30 9.68 12.74
N TRP A 138 4.42 9.13 12.26
CA TRP A 138 5.73 9.18 12.90
C TRP A 138 6.71 10.00 12.05
N GLU A 139 7.03 11.23 12.48
CA GLU A 139 7.81 12.21 11.73
C GLU A 139 9.17 11.66 11.27
N ASN A 140 9.95 11.06 12.16
CA ASN A 140 11.25 10.48 11.81
C ASN A 140 11.14 9.33 10.79
N TYR A 141 10.00 8.63 10.73
CA TYR A 141 9.78 7.63 9.67
C TYR A 141 9.35 8.30 8.36
N ALA A 142 8.57 9.38 8.42
CA ALA A 142 8.23 10.17 7.23
C ALA A 142 9.49 10.73 6.56
N GLU A 143 10.44 11.27 7.35
CA GLU A 143 11.75 11.74 6.86
C GLU A 143 12.53 10.62 6.16
N GLN A 144 12.61 9.44 6.77
CA GLN A 144 13.27 8.27 6.15
C GLN A 144 12.56 7.83 4.87
N MET A 145 11.22 7.78 4.85
CA MET A 145 10.45 7.44 3.64
C MET A 145 10.76 8.43 2.52
N LEU A 146 10.75 9.73 2.83
CA LEU A 146 11.05 10.78 1.86
C LEU A 146 12.48 10.64 1.30
N GLU A 147 13.47 10.42 2.16
CA GLU A 147 14.86 10.21 1.76
C GLU A 147 14.99 9.00 0.82
N VAL A 148 14.46 7.84 1.22
CA VAL A 148 14.59 6.59 0.45
C VAL A 148 13.86 6.67 -0.89
N LEU A 149 12.64 7.23 -0.93
CA LEU A 149 11.89 7.40 -2.17
C LEU A 149 12.56 8.40 -3.11
N SER A 150 13.04 9.53 -2.59
CA SER A 150 13.71 10.57 -3.38
C SER A 150 15.07 10.14 -3.94
N ALA A 151 15.75 9.20 -3.28
CA ALA A 151 17.01 8.63 -3.76
C ALA A 151 16.83 7.72 -4.99
N ASN A 152 15.62 7.23 -5.26
CA ASN A 152 15.35 6.39 -6.41
C ASN A 152 15.11 7.24 -7.66
N THR A 153 16.00 7.12 -8.66
CA THR A 153 16.00 7.96 -9.88
C THR A 153 14.81 7.72 -10.81
N ASP A 154 14.13 6.59 -10.68
CA ASP A 154 12.96 6.22 -11.48
C ASP A 154 11.65 6.77 -10.91
N LEU A 155 11.70 7.42 -9.74
CA LEU A 155 10.56 8.02 -9.08
C LEU A 155 10.57 9.54 -9.18
N VAL A 156 9.39 10.13 -9.25
CA VAL A 156 9.15 11.58 -9.17
C VAL A 156 8.18 11.86 -8.04
N ASN A 157 8.58 12.71 -7.09
CA ASN A 157 7.67 13.24 -6.08
C ASN A 157 6.68 14.20 -6.73
N ILE A 158 5.38 13.99 -6.52
CA ILE A 158 4.35 14.89 -7.06
C ILE A 158 4.16 16.18 -6.25
N SER A 159 4.71 16.23 -5.03
CA SER A 159 4.72 17.47 -4.24
C SER A 159 5.52 18.55 -4.95
N LYS A 160 4.95 19.76 -5.08
CA LYS A 160 5.62 20.89 -5.71
C LYS A 160 6.82 21.39 -4.89
N SER A 161 6.81 21.20 -3.58
CA SER A 161 7.89 21.53 -2.65
C SER A 161 8.94 20.39 -2.56
N GLY A 162 8.65 19.22 -3.13
CA GLY A 162 9.56 18.06 -3.09
C GLY A 162 9.52 17.31 -1.75
N ASP A 163 8.53 17.56 -0.92
CA ASP A 163 8.33 16.96 0.39
C ASP A 163 7.01 16.17 0.47
N TYR A 164 6.17 16.45 1.45
CA TYR A 164 4.90 15.78 1.68
C TYR A 164 3.75 16.44 0.92
N ILE A 165 2.67 15.69 0.70
CA ILE A 165 1.42 16.22 0.17
C ILE A 165 0.37 16.30 1.29
N PRO A 166 -0.64 17.16 1.18
CA PRO A 166 -1.84 17.08 2.01
C PRO A 166 -2.51 15.72 1.84
N ARG A 167 -3.16 15.22 2.90
CA ARG A 167 -3.93 13.98 2.80
C ARG A 167 -4.90 14.05 1.60
N PRO A 168 -4.79 13.17 0.60
CA PRO A 168 -5.72 13.16 -0.53
C PRO A 168 -7.13 12.75 -0.07
N ASP A 169 -8.16 13.32 -0.69
CA ASP A 169 -9.55 13.03 -0.34
C ASP A 169 -9.93 11.56 -0.57
N PHE A 170 -9.28 10.90 -1.54
CA PHE A 170 -9.49 9.49 -1.82
C PHE A 170 -8.89 8.54 -0.77
N ARG A 171 -7.98 9.01 0.11
CA ARG A 171 -7.49 8.22 1.24
C ARG A 171 -8.41 8.41 2.44
N PRO A 172 -9.18 7.37 2.84
CA PRO A 172 -10.10 7.48 3.96
C PRO A 172 -9.39 7.87 5.25
N LEU A 173 -10.04 8.70 6.06
CA LEU A 173 -9.55 9.05 7.39
C LEU A 173 -9.69 7.81 8.29
N THR A 174 -8.57 7.30 8.80
CA THR A 174 -8.58 6.18 9.73
C THR A 174 -8.97 6.63 11.14
N LYS A 175 -9.50 5.69 11.97
CA LYS A 175 -9.80 5.98 13.39
C LYS A 175 -8.55 6.41 14.16
N PHE A 176 -7.39 5.83 13.83
CA PHE A 176 -6.10 6.19 14.45
C PHE A 176 -5.70 7.61 14.09
N GLU A 177 -5.79 7.98 12.83
CA GLU A 177 -5.50 9.32 12.34
C GLU A 177 -6.44 10.37 12.96
N ALA A 178 -7.75 10.11 12.99
CA ALA A 178 -8.72 10.98 13.65
C ALA A 178 -8.44 11.18 15.15
N ARG A 179 -7.94 10.14 15.82
CA ARG A 179 -7.49 10.23 17.22
C ARG A 179 -6.18 11.02 17.33
N GLY A 180 -5.23 10.77 16.43
CA GLY A 180 -3.95 11.48 16.39
C GLY A 180 -4.14 12.98 16.19
N HIS A 181 -4.98 13.40 15.25
CA HIS A 181 -5.32 14.81 15.02
C HIS A 181 -5.89 15.49 16.27
N ARG A 182 -6.76 14.81 17.03
CA ARG A 182 -7.29 15.32 18.30
C ARG A 182 -6.23 15.50 19.39
N LEU A 183 -5.14 14.75 19.31
CA LEU A 183 -4.00 14.82 20.23
C LEU A 183 -2.87 15.72 19.70
N GLY A 184 -3.07 16.39 18.55
CA GLY A 184 -2.08 17.28 17.93
C GLY A 184 -0.94 16.58 17.20
N HIS A 185 -1.10 15.27 16.89
CA HIS A 185 -0.11 14.54 16.08
C HIS A 185 -0.28 14.85 14.60
N GLY A 186 0.84 15.06 13.89
CA GLY A 186 0.87 15.21 12.44
C GLY A 186 0.69 13.85 11.74
N VAL A 187 0.27 13.91 10.49
CA VAL A 187 0.31 12.79 9.54
C VAL A 187 0.98 13.29 8.27
N TRP A 188 1.90 12.51 7.77
CA TRP A 188 2.67 12.83 6.57
C TRP A 188 2.30 11.86 5.45
N ASP A 189 1.77 12.40 4.35
CA ASP A 189 1.49 11.67 3.12
C ASP A 189 2.60 11.92 2.09
N LEU A 190 3.09 10.86 1.46
CA LEU A 190 4.09 10.88 0.40
C LEU A 190 3.51 10.22 -0.84
N TYR A 191 3.61 10.88 -1.98
CA TYR A 191 3.10 10.36 -3.24
C TYR A 191 4.15 10.53 -4.35
N PHE A 192 4.58 9.41 -4.90
CA PHE A 192 5.57 9.33 -5.97
C PHE A 192 5.00 8.60 -7.17
N VAL A 193 5.47 8.95 -8.36
CA VAL A 193 5.07 8.30 -9.62
C VAL A 193 6.32 7.80 -10.32
N LYS A 194 6.25 6.58 -10.87
CA LYS A 194 7.30 6.02 -11.71
C LYS A 194 7.33 6.74 -13.07
N LYS A 195 8.52 7.10 -13.51
CA LYS A 195 8.79 7.70 -14.83
C LYS A 195 8.44 6.76 -15.98
#